data_51da7f9ce73531d9d994faf889d4a2d1
#
_entry.id   51da7f9ce73531d9d994faf889d4a2d1
#
_cell.length_a   1.000
_cell.length_b   1.000
_cell.length_c   1.000
_cell.angle_alpha   90.00
_cell.angle_beta   90.00
_cell.angle_gamma   90.00
#
_symmetry.space_group_name_H-M   'P 1'
#
loop_
_entity.id
_entity.type
_entity.pdbx_description
1 polymer ?
#
loop_
_entity_poly.entity_id
_entity_poly.type
_entity_poly.pdbx_seq_one_letter_code
_entity_poly.pdbx_strand_id
1 'polypeptide(L)'
;EIDERLADLMMQPVDNDVDSEAFRICIEKLALDCLNTESVDVHVFKNTMNALGMSYQELFELYIGKNTLNRFRQNNGYKEGSYQKTWSGKEDNEHLIEILSGLDSEPESLAAQLYSALEVRYQSAAL
;
A
#
# COMPACT_ATOMS: atom_id res chain seq x y z
N GLU A 1 -4.73 -5.20 -21.85
CA GLU A 1 -5.39 -3.87 -21.77
C GLU A 1 -6.39 -3.92 -20.62
N ILE A 2 -6.22 -3.05 -19.65
CA ILE A 2 -7.23 -2.84 -18.61
C ILE A 2 -8.41 -2.17 -19.31
N ASP A 3 -9.61 -2.75 -19.17
CA ASP A 3 -10.82 -2.15 -19.69
C ASP A 3 -10.97 -0.73 -19.11
N GLU A 4 -11.16 0.29 -19.96
CA GLU A 4 -11.32 1.69 -19.54
C GLU A 4 -12.42 1.84 -18.49
N ARG A 5 -13.51 1.07 -18.61
CA ARG A 5 -14.60 1.03 -17.63
C ARG A 5 -14.13 0.55 -16.27
N LEU A 6 -13.16 -0.37 -16.24
CA LEU A 6 -12.57 -0.88 -15.02
C LEU A 6 -11.72 0.18 -14.35
N ALA A 7 -10.90 0.88 -15.13
CA ALA A 7 -10.10 1.99 -14.65
C ALA A 7 -11.00 3.10 -14.06
N ASP A 8 -12.05 3.51 -14.78
CA ASP A 8 -13.02 4.48 -14.31
C ASP A 8 -13.71 4.04 -13.00
N LEU A 9 -14.09 2.78 -12.90
CA LEU A 9 -14.70 2.23 -11.68
C LEU A 9 -13.74 2.32 -10.47
N MET A 10 -12.48 1.97 -10.69
CA MET A 10 -11.46 1.96 -9.63
C MET A 10 -11.06 3.36 -9.17
N MET A 11 -11.17 4.36 -10.04
CA MET A 11 -10.81 5.75 -9.74
C MET A 11 -11.97 6.58 -9.16
N GLN A 12 -13.15 5.98 -8.99
CA GLN A 12 -14.27 6.68 -8.35
C GLN A 12 -13.93 7.05 -6.90
N PRO A 13 -14.35 8.26 -6.45
CA PRO A 13 -14.19 8.68 -5.08
C PRO A 13 -14.79 7.67 -4.09
N VAL A 14 -14.15 7.53 -2.95
CA VAL A 14 -14.60 6.69 -1.82
C VAL A 14 -14.90 7.61 -0.65
N ASP A 15 -16.01 7.37 0.04
CA ASP A 15 -16.26 7.98 1.34
C ASP A 15 -15.27 7.40 2.36
N ASN A 16 -14.59 8.26 3.11
CA ASN A 16 -13.57 7.82 4.08
C ASN A 16 -14.16 7.22 5.37
N ASP A 17 -15.47 7.08 5.44
CA ASP A 17 -16.12 6.42 6.57
C ASP A 17 -16.00 4.89 6.46
N VAL A 18 -15.48 4.28 7.52
CA VAL A 18 -15.35 2.82 7.61
C VAL A 18 -16.65 2.21 8.10
N ASP A 19 -17.30 1.38 7.28
CA ASP A 19 -18.40 0.52 7.70
C ASP A 19 -17.87 -0.90 7.95
N SER A 20 -17.59 -1.19 9.22
CA SER A 20 -16.99 -2.48 9.64
C SER A 20 -17.87 -3.68 9.33
N GLU A 21 -19.20 -3.55 9.43
CA GLU A 21 -20.13 -4.65 9.11
C GLU A 21 -20.21 -4.88 7.60
N ALA A 22 -20.35 -3.82 6.82
CA ALA A 22 -20.30 -3.91 5.36
C ALA A 22 -18.95 -4.45 4.87
N PHE A 23 -17.84 -4.02 5.48
CA PHE A 23 -16.51 -4.54 5.15
C PHE A 23 -16.41 -6.06 5.40
N ARG A 24 -16.88 -6.54 6.57
CA ARG A 24 -16.89 -7.96 6.89
C ARG A 24 -17.67 -8.77 5.84
N ILE A 25 -18.88 -8.33 5.50
CA ILE A 25 -19.72 -9.00 4.49
C ILE A 25 -19.05 -8.99 3.11
N CYS A 26 -18.48 -7.86 2.71
CA CYS A 26 -17.82 -7.73 1.40
C CYS A 26 -16.57 -8.60 1.30
N ILE A 27 -15.74 -8.70 2.36
CA ILE A 27 -14.53 -9.51 2.34
C ILE A 27 -14.86 -11.01 2.33
N GLU A 28 -15.88 -11.44 3.05
CA GLU A 28 -16.36 -12.83 3.02
C GLU A 28 -16.87 -13.21 1.63
N LYS A 29 -17.65 -12.31 1.00
CA LYS A 29 -18.13 -12.49 -0.38
C LYS A 29 -16.97 -12.54 -1.37
N LEU A 30 -16.01 -11.63 -1.27
CA LEU A 30 -14.82 -11.61 -2.15
C LEU A 30 -14.06 -12.93 -2.05
N ALA A 31 -13.82 -13.41 -0.83
CA ALA A 31 -13.13 -14.68 -0.60
C ALA A 31 -13.89 -15.87 -1.20
N LEU A 32 -15.22 -15.93 -1.00
CA LEU A 32 -16.07 -16.98 -1.53
C LEU A 32 -16.07 -16.97 -3.07
N ASP A 33 -16.21 -15.80 -3.68
CA ASP A 33 -16.21 -15.66 -5.14
C ASP A 33 -14.85 -16.09 -5.73
N CYS A 34 -13.73 -15.67 -5.12
CA CYS A 34 -12.39 -16.07 -5.54
C CYS A 34 -12.19 -17.60 -5.48
N LEU A 35 -12.66 -18.24 -4.41
CA LEU A 35 -12.54 -19.70 -4.24
C LEU A 35 -13.40 -20.46 -5.24
N ASN A 36 -14.58 -19.95 -5.59
CA ASN A 36 -15.50 -20.61 -6.50
C ASN A 36 -15.16 -20.41 -7.98
N THR A 37 -14.59 -19.25 -8.32
CA THR A 37 -14.38 -18.86 -9.73
C THR A 37 -12.91 -18.84 -10.14
N GLU A 38 -11.98 -18.99 -9.18
CA GLU A 38 -10.53 -18.83 -9.38
C GLU A 38 -10.18 -17.47 -10.02
N SER A 39 -11.03 -16.46 -9.76
CA SER A 39 -10.87 -15.10 -10.30
C SER A 39 -11.33 -14.05 -9.28
N VAL A 40 -10.96 -12.80 -9.51
CA VAL A 40 -11.39 -11.67 -8.70
C VAL A 40 -12.50 -10.91 -9.41
N ASP A 41 -13.70 -10.86 -8.81
CA ASP A 41 -14.75 -9.97 -9.26
C ASP A 41 -14.42 -8.52 -8.83
N VAL A 42 -14.23 -7.67 -9.82
CA VAL A 42 -13.78 -6.28 -9.60
C VAL A 42 -14.83 -5.44 -8.90
N HIS A 43 -16.13 -5.69 -9.14
CA HIS A 43 -17.18 -4.96 -8.45
C HIS A 43 -17.23 -5.35 -6.97
N VAL A 44 -17.08 -6.64 -6.65
CA VAL A 44 -17.00 -7.10 -5.26
C VAL A 44 -15.76 -6.53 -4.57
N PHE A 45 -14.62 -6.50 -5.26
CA PHE A 45 -13.39 -5.88 -4.76
C PHE A 45 -13.60 -4.37 -4.50
N LYS A 46 -14.20 -3.63 -5.44
CA LYS A 46 -14.49 -2.20 -5.26
C LYS A 46 -15.43 -1.95 -4.08
N ASN A 47 -16.47 -2.77 -3.90
CA ASN A 47 -17.37 -2.65 -2.77
C ASN A 47 -16.64 -2.90 -1.43
N THR A 48 -15.69 -3.84 -1.42
CA THR A 48 -14.85 -4.11 -0.24
C THR A 48 -13.99 -2.89 0.10
N MET A 49 -13.38 -2.27 -0.90
CA MET A 49 -12.60 -1.04 -0.72
C MET A 49 -13.46 0.13 -0.23
N ASN A 50 -14.66 0.30 -0.79
CA ASN A 50 -15.61 1.33 -0.35
C ASN A 50 -16.01 1.16 1.12
N ALA A 51 -16.32 -0.08 1.54
CA ALA A 51 -16.68 -0.37 2.93
C ALA A 51 -15.51 -0.15 3.91
N LEU A 52 -14.28 -0.28 3.44
CA LEU A 52 -13.07 0.03 4.20
C LEU A 52 -12.75 1.53 4.24
N GLY A 53 -13.43 2.35 3.43
CA GLY A 53 -13.13 3.77 3.28
C GLY A 53 -11.78 4.04 2.61
N MET A 54 -11.29 3.11 1.77
CA MET A 54 -9.98 3.18 1.12
C MET A 54 -10.13 3.31 -0.39
N SER A 55 -9.52 4.33 -0.96
CA SER A 55 -9.43 4.48 -2.41
C SER A 55 -8.43 3.48 -3.03
N TYR A 56 -8.56 3.24 -4.32
CA TYR A 56 -7.59 2.42 -5.06
C TYR A 56 -6.20 3.08 -5.07
N GLN A 57 -6.15 4.41 -5.17
CA GLN A 57 -4.91 5.16 -5.13
C GLN A 57 -4.17 4.93 -3.80
N GLU A 58 -4.86 5.03 -2.66
CA GLU A 58 -4.27 4.76 -1.35
C GLU A 58 -3.78 3.31 -1.24
N LEU A 59 -4.57 2.33 -1.71
CA LEU A 59 -4.15 0.94 -1.73
C LEU A 59 -2.88 0.75 -2.57
N PHE A 60 -2.84 1.36 -3.76
CA PHE A 60 -1.69 1.30 -4.66
C PHE A 60 -0.43 1.88 -4.00
N GLU A 61 -0.52 3.08 -3.43
CA GLU A 61 0.59 3.74 -2.75
C GLU A 61 1.11 2.92 -1.56
N LEU A 62 0.21 2.40 -0.73
CA LEU A 62 0.57 1.53 0.39
C LEU A 62 1.22 0.23 -0.08
N TYR A 63 0.72 -0.38 -1.14
CA TYR A 63 1.29 -1.60 -1.71
C TYR A 63 2.70 -1.36 -2.26
N ILE A 64 2.89 -0.33 -3.08
CA ILE A 64 4.21 0.06 -3.58
C ILE A 64 5.14 0.43 -2.42
N GLY A 65 4.63 1.16 -1.44
CA GLY A 65 5.37 1.54 -0.24
C GLY A 65 5.90 0.35 0.53
N LYS A 66 5.05 -0.62 0.83
CA LYS A 66 5.44 -1.85 1.54
C LYS A 66 6.45 -2.69 0.77
N ASN A 67 6.26 -2.84 -0.54
CA ASN A 67 7.22 -3.56 -1.39
C ASN A 67 8.58 -2.85 -1.43
N THR A 68 8.59 -1.53 -1.52
CA THR A 68 9.81 -0.73 -1.51
C THR A 68 10.53 -0.84 -0.17
N LEU A 69 9.82 -0.73 0.95
CA LEU A 69 10.39 -0.91 2.28
C LEU A 69 10.95 -2.32 2.47
N ASN A 70 10.27 -3.36 2.00
CA ASN A 70 10.78 -4.73 2.09
C ASN A 70 12.08 -4.91 1.28
N ARG A 71 12.16 -4.33 0.08
CA ARG A 71 13.39 -4.32 -0.71
C ARG A 71 14.50 -3.54 -0.01
N PHE A 72 14.17 -2.38 0.58
CA PHE A 72 15.09 -1.58 1.37
C PHE A 72 15.68 -2.38 2.54
N ARG A 73 14.84 -3.06 3.33
CA ARG A 73 15.26 -3.93 4.43
C ARG A 73 16.26 -5.00 3.96
N GLN A 74 15.93 -5.70 2.86
CA GLN A 74 16.81 -6.75 2.31
C GLN A 74 18.17 -6.20 1.90
N ASN A 75 18.20 -5.03 1.27
CA ASN A 75 19.42 -4.40 0.81
C ASN A 75 20.29 -3.84 1.96
N ASN A 76 19.71 -3.67 3.14
CA ASN A 76 20.39 -3.13 4.32
C ASN A 76 20.65 -4.17 5.42
N GLY A 77 20.70 -5.45 5.06
CA GLY A 77 21.16 -6.51 5.96
C GLY A 77 20.04 -7.11 6.83
N TYR A 78 18.78 -7.10 6.37
CA TYR A 78 17.69 -7.71 7.12
C TYR A 78 17.88 -9.21 7.35
N LYS A 79 18.33 -9.94 6.33
CA LYS A 79 18.59 -11.39 6.42
C LYS A 79 19.80 -11.71 7.31
N GLU A 80 20.78 -10.84 7.31
CA GLU A 80 21.99 -10.94 8.10
C GLU A 80 21.82 -10.49 9.56
N GLY A 81 20.65 -9.92 9.89
CA GLY A 81 20.32 -9.42 11.21
C GLY A 81 21.00 -8.09 11.57
N SER A 82 21.61 -7.41 10.61
CA SER A 82 22.28 -6.12 10.81
C SER A 82 21.39 -4.91 10.56
N TYR A 83 20.21 -5.11 9.93
CA TYR A 83 19.26 -4.04 9.69
C TYR A 83 18.67 -3.50 10.99
N GLN A 84 18.71 -2.20 11.17
CA GLN A 84 18.06 -1.52 12.30
C GLN A 84 16.62 -1.18 11.91
N LYS A 85 15.64 -1.83 12.55
CA LYS A 85 14.22 -1.59 12.27
C LYS A 85 13.73 -0.25 12.81
N THR A 86 14.37 0.24 13.88
CA THR A 86 14.04 1.51 14.54
C THR A 86 15.20 2.46 14.41
N TRP A 87 14.97 3.64 13.85
CA TRP A 87 15.95 4.73 13.77
C TRP A 87 15.29 6.07 14.05
N SER A 88 16.06 7.01 14.61
CA SER A 88 15.55 8.33 15.02
C SER A 88 14.29 8.27 15.89
N GLY A 89 14.18 7.22 16.72
CA GLY A 89 13.05 7.03 17.65
C GLY A 89 11.76 6.53 17.04
N LYS A 90 11.72 6.16 15.75
CA LYS A 90 10.55 5.65 15.04
C LYS A 90 10.84 4.34 14.35
N GLU A 91 9.82 3.51 14.18
CA GLU A 91 9.93 2.32 13.33
C GLU A 91 9.98 2.69 11.84
N ASP A 92 10.56 1.82 11.04
CA ASP A 92 10.68 1.99 9.59
C ASP A 92 9.32 2.14 8.88
N ASN A 93 8.25 1.52 9.41
CA ASN A 93 6.90 1.71 8.90
C ASN A 93 6.37 3.14 9.14
N GLU A 94 6.73 3.78 10.24
CA GLU A 94 6.36 5.16 10.53
C GLU A 94 7.08 6.12 9.57
N HIS A 95 8.37 5.88 9.32
CA HIS A 95 9.12 6.61 8.31
C HIS A 95 8.50 6.45 6.91
N LEU A 96 8.07 5.23 6.55
CA LEU A 96 7.40 4.96 5.28
C LEU A 96 6.15 5.83 5.11
N ILE A 97 5.26 5.82 6.12
CA ILE A 97 4.00 6.58 6.05
C ILE A 97 4.26 8.09 5.96
N GLU A 98 5.20 8.60 6.75
CA GLU A 98 5.56 10.02 6.68
C GLU A 98 6.15 10.43 5.32
N ILE A 99 6.95 9.56 4.71
CA ILE A 99 7.50 9.85 3.38
C ILE A 99 6.36 9.83 2.35
N LEU A 100 5.52 8.80 2.35
CA LEU A 100 4.39 8.69 1.42
C LEU A 100 3.46 9.90 1.50
N SER A 101 3.15 10.38 2.70
CA SER A 101 2.29 11.55 2.88
C SER A 101 2.88 12.87 2.37
N GLY A 102 4.19 12.93 2.17
CA GLY A 102 4.92 14.09 1.65
C GLY A 102 5.38 13.97 0.19
N LEU A 103 5.19 12.80 -0.43
CA LEU A 103 5.54 12.59 -1.84
C LEU A 103 4.34 12.92 -2.74
N ASP A 104 4.55 13.89 -3.62
CA ASP A 104 3.67 14.15 -4.77
C ASP A 104 4.41 13.61 -6.01
N SER A 105 4.21 12.34 -6.31
CA SER A 105 4.96 11.66 -7.36
C SER A 105 4.06 10.86 -8.28
N GLU A 106 4.42 10.86 -9.57
CA GLU A 106 3.78 9.99 -10.56
C GLU A 106 3.99 8.51 -10.19
N PRO A 107 3.01 7.64 -10.48
CA PRO A 107 3.05 6.21 -10.12
C PRO A 107 4.33 5.51 -10.55
N GLU A 108 4.87 5.85 -11.74
CA GLU A 108 6.07 5.25 -12.31
C GLU A 108 7.34 5.59 -11.51
N SER A 109 7.37 6.73 -10.83
CA SER A 109 8.53 7.21 -10.07
C SER A 109 8.43 6.96 -8.57
N LEU A 110 7.25 6.64 -8.06
CA LEU A 110 6.96 6.52 -6.63
C LEU A 110 7.93 5.58 -5.90
N ALA A 111 8.15 4.37 -6.42
CA ALA A 111 9.04 3.38 -5.79
C ALA A 111 10.49 3.86 -5.70
N ALA A 112 10.99 4.54 -6.73
CA ALA A 112 12.36 5.04 -6.76
C ALA A 112 12.56 6.23 -5.80
N GLN A 113 11.63 7.17 -5.80
CA GLN A 113 11.66 8.33 -4.92
C GLN A 113 11.54 7.92 -3.45
N LEU A 114 10.63 6.98 -3.15
CA LEU A 114 10.44 6.45 -1.81
C LEU A 114 11.71 5.72 -1.31
N TYR A 115 12.33 4.89 -2.16
CA TYR A 115 13.57 4.20 -1.82
C TYR A 115 14.69 5.19 -1.47
N SER A 116 14.89 6.20 -2.31
CA SER A 116 15.90 7.23 -2.08
C SER A 116 15.63 8.02 -0.79
N ALA A 117 14.37 8.34 -0.50
CA ALA A 117 14.01 9.05 0.73
C ALA A 117 14.25 8.21 2.00
N LEU A 118 13.95 6.90 1.95
CA LEU A 118 14.27 5.96 3.03
C LEU A 118 15.78 5.88 3.25
N GLU A 119 16.56 5.79 2.17
CA GLU A 119 18.02 5.72 2.24
C GLU A 119 18.64 6.95 2.88
N VAL A 120 18.21 8.14 2.48
CA VAL A 120 18.66 9.41 3.09
C VAL A 120 18.34 9.46 4.59
N ARG A 121 17.13 9.11 4.99
CA ARG A 121 16.73 9.10 6.40
C ARG A 121 17.52 8.07 7.22
N TYR A 122 17.70 6.88 6.68
CA TYR A 122 18.40 5.79 7.36
C TYR A 122 19.88 6.11 7.59
N GLN A 123 20.55 6.62 6.55
CA GLN A 123 21.97 7.04 6.65
C GLN A 123 22.15 8.20 7.62
N SER A 124 21.22 9.15 7.65
CA SER A 124 21.27 10.28 8.59
C SER A 124 21.08 9.86 10.05
N ALA A 125 20.44 8.72 10.30
CA ALA A 125 20.23 8.20 11.64
C ALA A 125 21.40 7.34 12.15
N ALA A 126 22.30 6.90 11.27
CA ALA A 126 23.49 6.11 11.59
C ALA A 126 24.70 6.97 12.02
N LEU A 127 24.56 8.29 12.01
CA LEU A 127 25.54 9.27 12.45
C LEU A 127 25.22 9.75 13.86
#